data_2ca3d65d798bdf5ecf21917d1ef04bf7
#
_entry.id   2ca3d65d798bdf5ecf21917d1ef04bf7
#
_cell.length_a   1.000
_cell.length_b   1.000
_cell.length_c   1.000
_cell.angle_alpha   90.00
_cell.angle_beta   90.00
_cell.angle_gamma   90.00
#
_symmetry.space_group_name_H-M   'P 1'
#
loop_
_entity.id
_entity.type
_entity.pdbx_description
1 polymer ?
#
loop_
_entity_poly.entity_id
_entity_poly.type
_entity_poly.pdbx_seq_one_letter_code
_entity_poly.pdbx_strand_id
1 'polypeptide(L)'
;FLGIGSVFTTELTLVSLGVNWDWYAASPLFTFFSVFKGLGEVIIGNLGVLFAVGCAFSLSRKEKGWAAFSALVCYLTMLKTVEILLGAAGLAADNTTVEALQKVGLTSIQASEQSALYTTSLGFFGYSSGVFGGIIVGCLVAWITGRFYKTKLPTALAFFAGSRTVPIVSLVAGGILGGIMYFVWPVIGGCFSGIATFVKGSGLVGTFVYRWVLESLVPFGLHPLLETPMYWTELGGSMVVDGTRVVGNSAIQLAQLASPSS
;
A
#
# COMPACT_ATOMS: atom_id res chain seq x y z
N PHE A 1 -6.72 13.29 12.35
CA PHE A 1 -7.98 12.65 11.97
C PHE A 1 -7.94 11.15 12.24
N LEU A 2 -7.05 10.39 11.55
CA LEU A 2 -6.96 8.93 11.70
C LEU A 2 -6.73 8.49 13.15
N GLY A 3 -5.71 9.05 13.83
CA GLY A 3 -5.38 8.65 15.20
C GLY A 3 -6.50 8.92 16.19
N ILE A 4 -7.11 10.11 16.15
CA ILE A 4 -8.24 10.45 17.01
C ILE A 4 -9.42 9.52 16.69
N GLY A 5 -9.76 9.34 15.40
CA GLY A 5 -10.83 8.45 14.98
C GLY A 5 -10.60 7.01 15.46
N SER A 6 -9.38 6.47 15.32
CA SER A 6 -9.05 5.10 15.74
C SER A 6 -9.21 4.89 17.24
N VAL A 7 -8.74 5.82 18.08
CA VAL A 7 -8.89 5.73 19.54
C VAL A 7 -10.36 5.58 19.95
N PHE A 8 -11.25 6.38 19.34
CA PHE A 8 -12.68 6.39 19.67
C PHE A 8 -13.52 5.39 18.86
N THR A 9 -12.93 4.60 17.98
CA THR A 9 -13.63 3.53 17.24
C THR A 9 -13.10 2.13 17.54
N THR A 10 -12.13 2.00 18.47
CA THR A 10 -11.58 0.70 18.88
C THR A 10 -12.24 0.26 20.17
N GLU A 11 -12.90 -0.90 20.15
CA GLU A 11 -13.60 -1.49 21.30
C GLU A 11 -12.69 -1.64 22.52
N LEU A 12 -11.51 -2.24 22.34
CA LEU A 12 -10.52 -2.46 23.41
C LEU A 12 -10.17 -1.16 24.16
N THR A 13 -9.99 -0.06 23.42
CA THR A 13 -9.63 1.23 24.01
C THR A 13 -10.76 1.78 24.87
N LEU A 14 -12.00 1.70 24.40
CA LEU A 14 -13.15 2.26 25.10
C LEU A 14 -13.59 1.40 26.29
N VAL A 15 -13.53 0.09 26.15
CA VAL A 15 -13.80 -0.84 27.24
C VAL A 15 -12.77 -0.66 28.38
N SER A 16 -11.49 -0.46 28.05
CA SER A 16 -10.43 -0.18 29.04
C SER A 16 -10.65 1.16 29.77
N LEU A 17 -11.35 2.11 29.15
CA LEU A 17 -11.76 3.38 29.75
C LEU A 17 -13.08 3.30 30.53
N GLY A 18 -13.68 2.09 30.64
CA GLY A 18 -14.94 1.87 31.37
C GLY A 18 -16.21 2.26 30.59
N VAL A 19 -16.10 2.46 29.28
CA VAL A 19 -17.26 2.80 28.43
C VAL A 19 -17.97 1.51 27.98
N ASN A 20 -19.30 1.47 28.12
CA ASN A 20 -20.10 0.37 27.60
C ASN A 20 -20.11 0.42 26.06
N TRP A 21 -19.52 -0.60 25.41
CA TRP A 21 -19.35 -0.67 23.96
C TRP A 21 -20.69 -0.68 23.22
N ASP A 22 -21.65 -1.50 23.61
CA ASP A 22 -22.92 -1.66 22.91
C ASP A 22 -23.71 -0.35 22.85
N TRP A 23 -23.76 0.38 23.97
CA TRP A 23 -24.37 1.69 24.02
C TRP A 23 -23.63 2.71 23.19
N TYR A 24 -22.30 2.72 23.28
CA TYR A 24 -21.48 3.69 22.54
C TYR A 24 -21.52 3.43 21.04
N ALA A 25 -21.41 2.18 20.57
CA ALA A 25 -21.45 1.80 19.17
C ALA A 25 -22.78 2.19 18.46
N ALA A 26 -23.88 2.22 19.22
CA ALA A 26 -25.18 2.68 18.76
C ALA A 26 -25.32 4.21 18.78
N SER A 27 -24.36 4.94 19.33
CA SER A 27 -24.45 6.39 19.53
C SER A 27 -24.03 7.19 18.28
N PRO A 28 -24.56 8.42 18.08
CA PRO A 28 -24.10 9.34 17.04
C PRO A 28 -22.60 9.70 17.14
N LEU A 29 -22.04 9.62 18.35
CA LEU A 29 -20.61 9.88 18.61
C LEU A 29 -19.71 8.84 17.92
N PHE A 30 -20.08 7.58 17.96
CA PHE A 30 -19.36 6.53 17.23
C PHE A 30 -19.36 6.81 15.72
N THR A 31 -20.51 7.18 15.15
CA THR A 31 -20.62 7.53 13.74
C THR A 31 -19.75 8.74 13.41
N PHE A 32 -19.73 9.77 14.26
CA PHE A 32 -18.88 10.95 14.08
C PHE A 32 -17.38 10.58 14.03
N PHE A 33 -16.90 9.80 15.00
CA PHE A 33 -15.49 9.37 15.02
C PHE A 33 -15.16 8.37 13.92
N SER A 34 -16.12 7.55 13.48
CA SER A 34 -15.96 6.66 12.31
C SER A 34 -15.78 7.46 11.02
N VAL A 35 -16.52 8.56 10.84
CA VAL A 35 -16.30 9.49 9.71
C VAL A 35 -14.92 10.13 9.80
N PHE A 36 -14.50 10.57 10.99
CA PHE A 36 -13.17 11.14 11.21
C PHE A 36 -12.06 10.15 10.84
N LYS A 37 -12.19 8.90 11.26
CA LYS A 37 -11.28 7.81 10.91
C LYS A 37 -11.26 7.60 9.40
N GLY A 38 -12.43 7.46 8.77
CA GLY A 38 -12.55 7.26 7.33
C GLY A 38 -11.94 8.38 6.49
N LEU A 39 -12.07 9.65 6.91
CA LEU A 39 -11.41 10.78 6.25
C LEU A 39 -9.87 10.65 6.28
N GLY A 40 -9.31 10.16 7.39
CA GLY A 40 -7.87 9.89 7.48
C GLY A 40 -7.44 8.71 6.60
N GLU A 41 -8.22 7.63 6.59
CA GLU A 41 -7.97 6.43 5.79
C GLU A 41 -8.01 6.72 4.29
N VAL A 42 -8.93 7.55 3.81
CA VAL A 42 -9.01 7.94 2.39
C VAL A 42 -7.70 8.59 1.92
N ILE A 43 -7.11 9.48 2.72
CA ILE A 43 -5.87 10.15 2.35
C ILE A 43 -4.70 9.17 2.36
N ILE A 44 -4.53 8.41 3.45
CA ILE A 44 -3.41 7.49 3.61
C ILE A 44 -3.49 6.33 2.62
N GLY A 45 -4.67 5.77 2.41
CA GLY A 45 -4.88 4.67 1.45
C GLY A 45 -4.67 5.08 -0.01
N ASN A 46 -4.73 6.39 -0.32
CA ASN A 46 -4.58 6.90 -1.68
C ASN A 46 -3.32 7.76 -1.88
N LEU A 47 -2.34 7.66 -0.98
CA LEU A 47 -1.09 8.41 -1.10
C LEU A 47 -0.41 8.22 -2.46
N GLY A 48 -0.45 7.03 -3.04
CA GLY A 48 0.14 6.74 -4.35
C GLY A 48 -0.36 7.68 -5.45
N VAL A 49 -1.66 7.84 -5.60
CA VAL A 49 -2.23 8.73 -6.61
C VAL A 49 -1.98 10.21 -6.28
N LEU A 50 -2.02 10.59 -5.00
CA LEU A 50 -1.72 11.96 -4.59
C LEU A 50 -0.28 12.34 -4.93
N PHE A 51 0.67 11.43 -4.69
CA PHE A 51 2.06 11.63 -5.09
C PHE A 51 2.25 11.63 -6.61
N ALA A 52 1.56 10.77 -7.35
CA ALA A 52 1.62 10.78 -8.81
C ALA A 52 1.22 12.15 -9.38
N VAL A 53 0.09 12.67 -8.94
CA VAL A 53 -0.44 13.97 -9.36
C VAL A 53 0.47 15.11 -8.88
N GLY A 54 0.88 15.10 -7.61
CA GLY A 54 1.72 16.13 -7.00
C GLY A 54 3.12 16.20 -7.63
N CYS A 55 3.76 15.06 -7.87
CA CYS A 55 5.06 14.99 -8.53
C CYS A 55 4.98 15.47 -9.99
N ALA A 56 3.98 15.02 -10.75
CA ALA A 56 3.80 15.48 -12.13
C ALA A 56 3.57 16.99 -12.20
N PHE A 57 2.72 17.52 -11.31
CA PHE A 57 2.48 18.96 -11.22
C PHE A 57 3.73 19.75 -10.87
N SER A 58 4.49 19.30 -9.88
CA SER A 58 5.68 19.99 -9.36
C SER A 58 6.85 19.96 -10.34
N LEU A 59 7.11 18.80 -10.94
CA LEU A 59 8.24 18.59 -11.85
C LEU A 59 8.00 19.15 -13.25
N SER A 60 6.74 19.33 -13.67
CA SER A 60 6.41 19.89 -14.98
C SER A 60 6.69 21.40 -15.00
N ARG A 61 7.50 21.85 -15.95
CA ARG A 61 7.82 23.27 -16.13
C ARG A 61 6.71 24.07 -16.81
N LYS A 62 5.92 23.39 -17.67
CA LYS A 62 4.82 23.97 -18.45
C LYS A 62 3.62 23.05 -18.39
N GLU A 63 2.43 23.62 -18.64
CA GLU A 63 1.17 22.86 -18.69
C GLU A 63 0.91 21.98 -17.45
N LYS A 64 1.21 22.53 -16.26
CA LYS A 64 1.14 21.80 -14.98
C LYS A 64 -0.21 21.14 -14.71
N GLY A 65 -1.32 21.80 -15.07
CA GLY A 65 -2.67 21.24 -14.94
C GLY A 65 -2.89 20.00 -15.81
N TRP A 66 -2.41 20.05 -17.06
CA TRP A 66 -2.45 18.88 -17.96
C TRP A 66 -1.54 17.75 -17.49
N ALA A 67 -0.38 18.07 -16.90
CA ALA A 67 0.50 17.08 -16.29
C ALA A 67 -0.17 16.37 -15.12
N ALA A 68 -0.81 17.11 -14.22
CA ALA A 68 -1.53 16.56 -13.08
C ALA A 68 -2.68 15.63 -13.52
N PHE A 69 -3.50 16.07 -14.46
CA PHE A 69 -4.58 15.25 -15.04
C PHE A 69 -4.03 13.99 -15.73
N SER A 70 -2.96 14.14 -16.52
CA SER A 70 -2.33 13.02 -17.23
C SER A 70 -1.70 12.01 -16.26
N ALA A 71 -1.19 12.46 -15.11
CA ALA A 71 -0.68 11.58 -14.09
C ALA A 71 -1.78 10.72 -13.44
N LEU A 72 -2.95 11.30 -13.20
CA LEU A 72 -4.12 10.55 -12.76
C LEU A 72 -4.49 9.47 -13.78
N VAL A 73 -4.60 9.83 -15.07
CA VAL A 73 -4.91 8.88 -16.16
C VAL A 73 -3.86 7.77 -16.22
N CYS A 74 -2.57 8.11 -16.19
CA CYS A 74 -1.46 7.16 -16.23
C CYS A 74 -1.50 6.19 -15.04
N TYR A 75 -1.74 6.71 -13.83
CA TYR A 75 -1.78 5.91 -12.60
C TYR A 75 -2.96 4.91 -12.62
N LEU A 76 -4.16 5.37 -12.98
CA LEU A 76 -5.33 4.49 -13.10
C LEU A 76 -5.13 3.41 -14.16
N THR A 77 -4.54 3.77 -15.30
CA THR A 77 -4.24 2.80 -16.39
C THR A 77 -3.20 1.79 -15.94
N MET A 78 -2.17 2.22 -15.21
CA MET A 78 -1.16 1.33 -14.63
C MET A 78 -1.81 0.32 -13.67
N LEU A 79 -2.64 0.80 -12.73
CA LEU A 79 -3.33 -0.08 -11.78
C LEU A 79 -4.25 -1.08 -12.50
N LYS A 80 -5.05 -0.60 -13.47
CA LYS A 80 -5.96 -1.49 -14.23
C LYS A 80 -5.21 -2.53 -15.06
N THR A 81 -4.06 -2.18 -15.61
CA THR A 81 -3.23 -3.13 -16.37
C THR A 81 -2.68 -4.22 -15.44
N VAL A 82 -2.17 -3.84 -14.26
CA VAL A 82 -1.68 -4.80 -13.27
C VAL A 82 -2.81 -5.73 -12.81
N GLU A 83 -4.00 -5.18 -12.51
CA GLU A 83 -5.17 -5.97 -12.12
C GLU A 83 -5.55 -7.01 -13.17
N ILE A 84 -5.61 -6.62 -14.46
CA ILE A 84 -5.94 -7.53 -15.56
C ILE A 84 -4.90 -8.64 -15.68
N LEU A 85 -3.60 -8.31 -15.58
CA LEU A 85 -2.52 -9.29 -15.67
C LEU A 85 -2.51 -10.25 -14.48
N LEU A 86 -2.77 -9.76 -13.27
CA LEU A 86 -2.91 -10.60 -12.08
C LEU A 86 -4.14 -11.51 -12.19
N GLY A 87 -5.27 -10.97 -12.65
CA GLY A 87 -6.49 -11.76 -12.91
C GLY A 87 -6.27 -12.86 -13.96
N ALA A 88 -5.52 -12.55 -15.04
CA ALA A 88 -5.13 -13.55 -16.04
C ALA A 88 -4.21 -14.65 -15.48
N ALA A 89 -3.41 -14.33 -14.44
CA ALA A 89 -2.61 -15.29 -13.69
C ALA A 89 -3.41 -16.04 -12.60
N GLY A 90 -4.73 -15.81 -12.49
CA GLY A 90 -5.59 -16.44 -11.49
C GLY A 90 -5.49 -15.83 -10.08
N LEU A 91 -4.88 -14.65 -9.95
CA LEU A 91 -4.73 -13.94 -8.68
C LEU A 91 -5.82 -12.87 -8.53
N ALA A 92 -6.49 -12.90 -7.37
CA ALA A 92 -7.54 -11.95 -7.01
C ALA A 92 -7.45 -11.60 -5.53
N ALA A 93 -8.16 -10.56 -5.09
CA ALA A 93 -8.14 -10.14 -3.70
C ALA A 93 -8.56 -11.27 -2.73
N ASP A 94 -9.49 -12.11 -3.13
CA ASP A 94 -10.03 -13.17 -2.29
C ASP A 94 -9.05 -14.33 -2.08
N ASN A 95 -8.20 -14.64 -3.07
CA ASN A 95 -7.29 -15.79 -3.03
C ASN A 95 -5.85 -15.43 -2.64
N THR A 96 -5.55 -14.16 -2.45
CA THR A 96 -4.23 -13.64 -2.00
C THR A 96 -4.20 -13.25 -0.53
N THR A 97 -5.26 -13.52 0.22
CA THR A 97 -5.27 -13.35 1.68
C THR A 97 -4.38 -14.41 2.35
N VAL A 98 -3.87 -14.11 3.53
CA VAL A 98 -3.02 -15.04 4.30
C VAL A 98 -3.72 -16.39 4.49
N GLU A 99 -5.01 -16.37 4.84
CA GLU A 99 -5.82 -17.57 5.06
C GLU A 99 -6.00 -18.41 3.77
N ALA A 100 -6.24 -17.74 2.64
CA ALA A 100 -6.39 -18.42 1.36
C ALA A 100 -5.07 -19.06 0.91
N LEU A 101 -3.94 -18.36 1.08
CA LEU A 101 -2.62 -18.85 0.73
C LEU A 101 -2.18 -20.03 1.62
N GLN A 102 -2.54 -20.03 2.90
CA GLN A 102 -2.30 -21.17 3.80
C GLN A 102 -3.11 -22.42 3.38
N LYS A 103 -4.35 -22.25 2.89
CA LYS A 103 -5.17 -23.37 2.38
C LYS A 103 -4.55 -24.04 1.14
N VAL A 104 -3.77 -23.29 0.37
CA VAL A 104 -3.04 -23.81 -0.80
C VAL A 104 -1.71 -24.51 -0.40
N GLY A 105 -1.38 -24.53 0.89
CA GLY A 105 -0.22 -25.26 1.43
C GLY A 105 1.03 -24.42 1.69
N LEU A 106 0.93 -23.08 1.61
CA LEU A 106 2.04 -22.22 2.01
C LEU A 106 2.17 -22.17 3.54
N THR A 107 3.41 -22.03 4.02
CA THR A 107 3.65 -21.78 5.44
C THR A 107 3.10 -20.40 5.84
N SER A 108 2.83 -20.17 7.12
CA SER A 108 2.33 -18.88 7.64
C SER A 108 3.24 -17.71 7.27
N ILE A 109 4.56 -17.93 7.24
CA ILE A 109 5.56 -16.93 6.84
C ILE A 109 5.40 -16.61 5.34
N GLN A 110 5.43 -17.63 4.49
CA GLN A 110 5.31 -17.45 3.03
C GLN A 110 3.97 -16.83 2.64
N ALA A 111 2.89 -17.25 3.26
CA ALA A 111 1.55 -16.69 3.03
C ALA A 111 1.49 -15.21 3.42
N SER A 112 2.07 -14.82 4.55
CA SER A 112 2.13 -13.45 5.02
C SER A 112 3.00 -12.55 4.13
N GLU A 113 4.18 -13.03 3.73
CA GLU A 113 5.08 -12.33 2.80
C GLU A 113 4.42 -12.12 1.43
N GLN A 114 3.76 -13.15 0.91
CA GLN A 114 3.09 -13.08 -0.38
C GLN A 114 1.84 -12.19 -0.32
N SER A 115 1.04 -12.27 0.73
CA SER A 115 -0.12 -11.39 0.94
C SER A 115 0.26 -9.92 1.03
N ALA A 116 1.39 -9.60 1.68
CA ALA A 116 1.88 -8.22 1.81
C ALA A 116 2.25 -7.55 0.47
N LEU A 117 2.52 -8.34 -0.57
CA LEU A 117 2.80 -7.81 -1.92
C LEU A 117 1.57 -7.20 -2.59
N TYR A 118 0.37 -7.58 -2.16
CA TYR A 118 -0.88 -7.19 -2.80
C TYR A 118 -1.65 -6.17 -1.96
N THR A 119 -2.38 -5.32 -2.64
CA THR A 119 -3.29 -4.35 -2.01
C THR A 119 -4.39 -3.96 -2.99
N THR A 120 -5.43 -3.34 -2.46
CA THR A 120 -6.48 -2.73 -3.28
C THR A 120 -6.34 -1.21 -3.18
N SER A 121 -6.01 -0.55 -4.28
CA SER A 121 -5.89 0.90 -4.38
C SER A 121 -6.94 1.46 -5.33
N LEU A 122 -7.71 2.45 -4.89
CA LEU A 122 -8.79 3.05 -5.70
C LEU A 122 -9.80 2.02 -6.26
N GLY A 123 -9.98 0.90 -5.58
CA GLY A 123 -10.85 -0.19 -6.03
C GLY A 123 -10.22 -1.18 -7.00
N PHE A 124 -8.96 -0.96 -7.41
CA PHE A 124 -8.19 -1.90 -8.26
C PHE A 124 -7.32 -2.80 -7.40
N PHE A 125 -7.44 -4.11 -7.62
CA PHE A 125 -6.53 -5.09 -7.02
C PHE A 125 -5.18 -5.04 -7.73
N GLY A 126 -4.10 -4.97 -6.98
CA GLY A 126 -2.76 -4.85 -7.57
C GLY A 126 -1.65 -5.00 -6.55
N TYR A 127 -0.46 -4.63 -6.96
CA TYR A 127 0.70 -4.63 -6.06
C TYR A 127 0.70 -3.44 -5.10
N SER A 128 1.20 -3.67 -3.89
CA SER A 128 1.39 -2.68 -2.84
C SER A 128 2.57 -1.75 -3.16
N SER A 129 2.46 -0.97 -4.24
CA SER A 129 3.52 -0.05 -4.68
C SER A 129 3.54 1.29 -3.93
N GLY A 130 2.48 1.61 -3.20
CA GLY A 130 2.38 2.79 -2.35
C GLY A 130 2.74 4.10 -3.06
N VAL A 131 3.41 4.97 -2.32
CA VAL A 131 3.92 6.27 -2.81
C VAL A 131 4.99 6.09 -3.89
N PHE A 132 5.78 5.01 -3.83
CA PHE A 132 6.85 4.74 -4.80
C PHE A 132 6.30 4.61 -6.22
N GLY A 133 5.23 3.82 -6.40
CA GLY A 133 4.53 3.74 -7.68
C GLY A 133 4.01 5.10 -8.15
N GLY A 134 3.50 5.91 -7.22
CA GLY A 134 3.07 7.29 -7.50
C GLY A 134 4.20 8.18 -8.01
N ILE A 135 5.37 8.15 -7.36
CA ILE A 135 6.55 8.93 -7.77
C ILE A 135 7.02 8.52 -9.17
N ILE A 136 7.09 7.22 -9.47
CA ILE A 136 7.48 6.72 -10.80
C ILE A 136 6.53 7.28 -11.87
N VAL A 137 5.22 7.18 -11.65
CA VAL A 137 4.21 7.73 -12.58
C VAL A 137 4.35 9.24 -12.71
N GLY A 138 4.52 9.96 -11.60
CA GLY A 138 4.67 11.41 -11.61
C GLY A 138 5.89 11.87 -12.41
N CYS A 139 7.04 11.23 -12.22
CA CYS A 139 8.26 11.51 -12.98
C CYS A 139 8.10 11.19 -14.48
N LEU A 140 7.51 10.04 -14.79
CA LEU A 140 7.25 9.63 -16.18
C LEU A 140 6.35 10.64 -16.90
N VAL A 141 5.25 11.03 -16.27
CA VAL A 141 4.29 11.98 -16.86
C VAL A 141 4.86 13.39 -16.96
N ALA A 142 5.67 13.83 -16.01
CA ALA A 142 6.38 15.11 -16.10
C ALA A 142 7.32 15.12 -17.33
N TRP A 143 8.04 14.03 -17.58
CA TRP A 143 8.87 13.85 -18.75
C TRP A 143 8.03 13.83 -20.05
N ILE A 144 6.93 13.07 -20.10
CA ILE A 144 6.00 13.02 -21.24
C ILE A 144 5.45 14.43 -21.54
N THR A 145 5.01 15.15 -20.50
CA THR A 145 4.48 16.51 -20.64
C THR A 145 5.51 17.42 -21.29
N GLY A 146 6.75 17.41 -20.78
CA GLY A 146 7.85 18.21 -21.35
C GLY A 146 8.13 17.91 -22.82
N ARG A 147 7.90 16.70 -23.27
CA ARG A 147 8.17 16.26 -24.64
C ARG A 147 7.00 16.49 -25.59
N PHE A 148 5.75 16.31 -25.14
CA PHE A 148 4.57 16.21 -26.00
C PHE A 148 3.61 17.40 -25.93
N TYR A 149 3.79 18.40 -25.05
CA TYR A 149 2.87 19.54 -24.89
C TYR A 149 2.73 20.44 -26.12
N LYS A 150 3.63 20.36 -27.09
CA LYS A 150 3.59 21.10 -28.35
C LYS A 150 3.39 20.23 -29.60
N THR A 151 2.95 18.99 -29.44
CA THR A 151 2.79 18.05 -30.51
C THR A 151 1.76 18.58 -31.54
N LYS A 152 2.18 18.70 -32.80
CA LYS A 152 1.29 19.02 -33.93
C LYS A 152 0.76 17.72 -34.49
N LEU A 153 -0.55 17.61 -34.57
CA LEU A 153 -1.24 16.47 -35.17
C LEU A 153 -1.84 16.85 -36.52
N PRO A 154 -2.07 15.86 -37.41
CA PRO A 154 -2.79 16.10 -38.69
C PRO A 154 -4.16 16.73 -38.48
N THR A 155 -4.71 17.40 -39.49
CA THR A 155 -5.97 18.14 -39.41
C THR A 155 -7.14 17.31 -38.90
N ALA A 156 -7.20 16.02 -39.22
CA ALA A 156 -8.22 15.09 -38.73
C ALA A 156 -8.18 14.89 -37.21
N LEU A 157 -7.01 15.06 -36.57
CA LEU A 157 -6.79 14.90 -35.14
C LEU A 157 -6.42 16.22 -34.45
N ALA A 158 -6.60 17.35 -35.13
CA ALA A 158 -6.21 18.67 -34.65
C ALA A 158 -6.83 19.02 -33.27
N PHE A 159 -8.01 18.50 -32.94
CA PHE A 159 -8.64 18.66 -31.63
C PHE A 159 -7.78 18.14 -30.47
N PHE A 160 -7.00 17.09 -30.72
CA PHE A 160 -6.11 16.48 -29.71
C PHE A 160 -4.68 17.02 -29.71
N ALA A 161 -4.39 18.03 -30.58
CA ALA A 161 -3.07 18.60 -30.68
C ALA A 161 -2.66 19.42 -29.44
N GLY A 162 -1.37 19.61 -29.24
CA GLY A 162 -0.81 20.37 -28.11
C GLY A 162 -0.92 19.62 -26.79
N SER A 163 -1.27 20.33 -25.73
CA SER A 163 -1.32 19.79 -24.35
C SER A 163 -2.33 18.64 -24.18
N ARG A 164 -3.36 18.57 -25.04
CA ARG A 164 -4.38 17.50 -25.03
C ARG A 164 -3.83 16.15 -25.49
N THR A 165 -2.68 16.13 -26.17
CA THR A 165 -1.98 14.88 -26.54
C THR A 165 -1.38 14.19 -25.32
N VAL A 166 -1.01 14.94 -24.27
CA VAL A 166 -0.31 14.41 -23.09
C VAL A 166 -1.11 13.31 -22.39
N PRO A 167 -2.41 13.46 -22.07
CA PRO A 167 -3.19 12.38 -21.43
C PRO A 167 -3.26 11.10 -22.28
N ILE A 168 -3.34 11.24 -23.62
CA ILE A 168 -3.42 10.09 -24.54
C ILE A 168 -2.11 9.30 -24.52
N VAL A 169 -0.98 9.98 -24.60
CA VAL A 169 0.34 9.35 -24.49
C VAL A 169 0.55 8.75 -23.11
N SER A 170 0.08 9.44 -22.07
CA SER A 170 0.18 8.97 -20.68
C SER A 170 -0.67 7.74 -20.40
N LEU A 171 -1.82 7.57 -21.05
CA LEU A 171 -2.63 6.36 -21.00
C LEU A 171 -1.86 5.15 -21.54
N VAL A 172 -1.24 5.30 -22.74
CA VAL A 172 -0.42 4.22 -23.31
C VAL A 172 0.80 3.92 -22.45
N ALA A 173 1.47 4.97 -21.96
CA ALA A 173 2.62 4.83 -21.06
C ALA A 173 2.24 4.15 -19.74
N GLY A 174 1.05 4.43 -19.20
CA GLY A 174 0.52 3.77 -18.00
C GLY A 174 0.29 2.28 -18.21
N GLY A 175 -0.23 1.89 -19.39
CA GLY A 175 -0.37 0.47 -19.74
C GLY A 175 0.97 -0.25 -19.83
N ILE A 176 1.95 0.36 -20.49
CA ILE A 176 3.32 -0.20 -20.57
C ILE A 176 3.95 -0.29 -19.18
N LEU A 177 3.85 0.77 -18.38
CA LEU A 177 4.37 0.78 -17.01
C LEU A 177 3.71 -0.29 -16.14
N GLY A 178 2.39 -0.49 -16.27
CA GLY A 178 1.67 -1.57 -15.58
C GLY A 178 2.20 -2.95 -15.93
N GLY A 179 2.48 -3.19 -17.23
CA GLY A 179 3.14 -4.42 -17.67
C GLY A 179 4.55 -4.59 -17.07
N ILE A 180 5.35 -3.53 -17.03
CA ILE A 180 6.68 -3.56 -16.40
C ILE A 180 6.56 -3.85 -14.91
N MET A 181 5.64 -3.17 -14.21
CA MET A 181 5.42 -3.37 -12.77
C MET A 181 4.99 -4.81 -12.45
N TYR A 182 4.21 -5.44 -13.32
CA TYR A 182 3.82 -6.84 -13.15
C TYR A 182 5.01 -7.79 -13.02
N PHE A 183 6.08 -7.58 -13.79
CA PHE A 183 7.28 -8.41 -13.72
C PHE A 183 8.29 -7.95 -12.68
N VAL A 184 8.43 -6.66 -12.48
CA VAL A 184 9.46 -6.08 -11.60
C VAL A 184 9.07 -6.13 -10.13
N TRP A 185 7.78 -5.93 -9.81
CA TRP A 185 7.34 -5.83 -8.42
C TRP A 185 7.55 -7.11 -7.60
N PRO A 186 7.29 -8.33 -8.12
CA PRO A 186 7.59 -9.57 -7.38
C PRO A 186 9.07 -9.73 -7.04
N VAL A 187 9.97 -9.25 -7.90
CA VAL A 187 11.43 -9.26 -7.65
C VAL A 187 11.78 -8.34 -6.49
N ILE A 188 11.21 -7.13 -6.47
CA ILE A 188 11.35 -6.19 -5.36
C ILE A 188 10.83 -6.82 -4.06
N GLY A 189 9.66 -7.44 -4.09
CA GLY A 189 9.09 -8.17 -2.95
C GLY A 189 10.02 -9.28 -2.44
N GLY A 190 10.61 -10.07 -3.34
CA GLY A 190 11.59 -11.09 -2.99
C GLY A 190 12.83 -10.54 -2.26
N CYS A 191 13.28 -9.33 -2.60
CA CYS A 191 14.35 -8.66 -1.87
C CYS A 191 13.95 -8.34 -0.41
N PHE A 192 12.71 -7.93 -0.18
CA PHE A 192 12.22 -7.66 1.17
C PHE A 192 12.08 -8.93 2.02
N SER A 193 11.60 -10.03 1.43
CA SER A 193 11.59 -11.34 2.10
C SER A 193 13.00 -11.80 2.49
N GLY A 194 13.99 -11.56 1.65
CA GLY A 194 15.40 -11.83 1.95
C GLY A 194 15.90 -11.05 3.17
N ILE A 195 15.51 -9.78 3.33
CA ILE A 195 15.87 -8.97 4.50
C ILE A 195 15.21 -9.55 5.77
N ALA A 196 13.96 -9.93 5.74
CA ALA A 196 13.27 -10.53 6.88
C ALA A 196 13.94 -11.84 7.34
N THR A 197 14.35 -12.67 6.40
CA THR A 197 15.09 -13.92 6.69
C THR A 197 16.48 -13.64 7.28
N PHE A 198 17.20 -12.64 6.77
CA PHE A 198 18.51 -12.24 7.29
C PHE A 198 18.41 -11.79 8.76
N VAL A 199 17.38 -11.05 9.11
CA VAL A 199 17.15 -10.56 10.49
C VAL A 199 17.04 -11.73 11.47
N LYS A 200 16.31 -12.77 11.11
CA LYS A 200 16.12 -13.97 11.94
C LYS A 200 17.44 -14.65 12.32
N GLY A 201 18.43 -14.62 11.40
CA GLY A 201 19.74 -15.27 11.61
C GLY A 201 20.83 -14.39 12.24
N SER A 202 20.65 -13.07 12.30
CA SER A 202 21.74 -12.12 12.58
C SER A 202 21.65 -11.43 13.96
N GLY A 203 20.69 -11.78 14.82
CA GLY A 203 20.56 -11.24 16.19
C GLY A 203 20.44 -9.70 16.21
N LEU A 204 21.21 -9.03 17.07
CA LEU A 204 21.15 -7.58 17.25
C LEU A 204 21.49 -6.79 15.99
N VAL A 205 22.44 -7.25 15.18
CA VAL A 205 22.82 -6.59 13.92
C VAL A 205 21.67 -6.68 12.92
N GLY A 206 21.04 -7.84 12.82
CA GLY A 206 19.84 -8.02 11.97
C GLY A 206 18.70 -7.09 12.39
N THR A 207 18.44 -6.97 13.69
CA THR A 207 17.39 -6.07 14.21
C THR A 207 17.70 -4.61 13.89
N PHE A 208 18.96 -4.18 14.00
CA PHE A 208 19.37 -2.82 13.63
C PHE A 208 19.15 -2.54 12.15
N VAL A 209 19.63 -3.45 11.28
CA VAL A 209 19.45 -3.33 9.81
C VAL A 209 17.97 -3.31 9.45
N TYR A 210 17.18 -4.19 10.04
CA TYR A 210 15.72 -4.22 9.83
C TYR A 210 15.07 -2.88 10.17
N ARG A 211 15.33 -2.33 11.36
CA ARG A 211 14.74 -1.05 11.78
C ARG A 211 15.18 0.09 10.87
N TRP A 212 16.45 0.13 10.48
CA TRP A 212 16.96 1.14 9.58
C TRP A 212 16.30 1.09 8.19
N VAL A 213 16.17 -0.10 7.61
CA VAL A 213 15.47 -0.29 6.33
C VAL A 213 13.99 0.04 6.47
N LEU A 214 13.33 -0.43 7.53
CA LEU A 214 11.92 -0.17 7.80
C LEU A 214 11.61 1.34 7.84
N GLU A 215 12.37 2.10 8.66
CA GLU A 215 12.19 3.54 8.79
C GLU A 215 12.46 4.28 7.45
N SER A 216 13.40 3.77 6.65
CA SER A 216 13.67 4.31 5.31
C SER A 216 12.51 4.06 4.33
N LEU A 217 11.69 3.03 4.54
CA LEU A 217 10.54 2.69 3.70
C LEU A 217 9.25 3.40 4.12
N VAL A 218 9.18 3.91 5.36
CA VAL A 218 8.00 4.61 5.88
C VAL A 218 7.56 5.78 4.99
N PRO A 219 8.46 6.69 4.54
CA PRO A 219 8.06 7.81 3.69
C PRO A 219 7.47 7.38 2.33
N PHE A 220 7.82 6.18 1.87
CA PHE A 220 7.32 5.62 0.60
C PHE A 220 6.07 4.76 0.76
N GLY A 221 5.63 4.52 2.01
CA GLY A 221 4.48 3.65 2.31
C GLY A 221 4.74 2.17 1.99
N LEU A 222 6.01 1.74 1.92
CA LEU A 222 6.42 0.36 1.63
C LEU A 222 6.72 -0.47 2.88
N HIS A 223 6.69 0.15 4.07
CA HIS A 223 6.93 -0.53 5.34
C HIS A 223 6.05 -1.77 5.59
N PRO A 224 4.76 -1.86 5.11
CA PRO A 224 3.96 -3.06 5.36
C PRO A 224 4.54 -4.33 4.73
N LEU A 225 5.36 -4.21 3.67
CA LEU A 225 6.05 -5.35 3.06
C LEU A 225 7.01 -6.05 4.02
N LEU A 226 7.59 -5.30 4.96
CA LEU A 226 8.47 -5.85 6.01
C LEU A 226 7.74 -6.10 7.33
N GLU A 227 6.79 -5.25 7.69
CA GLU A 227 6.09 -5.33 8.98
C GLU A 227 5.09 -6.48 9.05
N THR A 228 4.31 -6.71 7.98
CA THR A 228 3.24 -7.72 7.99
C THR A 228 3.75 -9.12 8.38
N PRO A 229 4.86 -9.63 7.79
CA PRO A 229 5.42 -10.90 8.23
C PRO A 229 5.89 -10.91 9.69
N MET A 230 6.44 -9.81 10.19
CA MET A 230 6.90 -9.69 11.58
C MET A 230 5.76 -9.65 12.59
N TYR A 231 4.62 -9.05 12.23
CA TYR A 231 3.50 -8.93 13.15
C TYR A 231 2.79 -10.26 13.43
N TRP A 232 2.69 -11.14 12.43
CA TRP A 232 1.79 -12.29 12.48
C TRP A 232 2.49 -13.65 12.33
N THR A 233 3.82 -13.68 12.18
CA THR A 233 4.56 -14.93 11.97
C THR A 233 5.69 -15.10 12.98
N GLU A 234 6.34 -16.28 12.95
CA GLU A 234 7.51 -16.60 13.77
C GLU A 234 8.73 -15.68 13.51
N LEU A 235 8.73 -14.90 12.43
CA LEU A 235 9.75 -13.89 12.17
C LEU A 235 9.75 -12.80 13.23
N GLY A 236 8.57 -12.44 13.76
CA GLY A 236 8.40 -11.49 14.85
C GLY A 236 8.64 -12.08 16.26
N GLY A 237 9.03 -13.34 16.32
CA GLY A 237 9.27 -14.05 17.57
C GLY A 237 8.11 -14.95 18.01
N SER A 238 8.36 -15.75 19.03
CA SER A 238 7.32 -16.53 19.72
C SER A 238 7.55 -16.50 21.23
N MET A 239 6.49 -16.40 21.99
CA MET A 239 6.52 -16.37 23.45
C MET A 239 5.41 -17.23 24.02
N VAL A 240 5.61 -17.77 25.21
CA VAL A 240 4.56 -18.48 25.95
C VAL A 240 3.96 -17.48 26.94
N VAL A 241 2.68 -17.17 26.78
CA VAL A 241 1.90 -16.30 27.68
C VAL A 241 0.75 -17.14 28.22
N ASP A 242 0.63 -17.21 29.55
CA ASP A 242 -0.37 -18.03 30.26
C ASP A 242 -0.46 -19.49 29.78
N GLY A 243 0.70 -20.10 29.47
CA GLY A 243 0.77 -21.49 29.01
C GLY A 243 0.44 -21.69 27.53
N THR A 244 0.05 -20.64 26.79
CA THR A 244 -0.25 -20.69 25.35
C THR A 244 0.91 -20.10 24.55
N ARG A 245 1.38 -20.84 23.53
CA ARG A 245 2.40 -20.31 22.60
C ARG A 245 1.77 -19.30 21.65
N VAL A 246 2.21 -18.06 21.74
CA VAL A 246 1.80 -16.95 20.89
C VAL A 246 2.93 -16.60 19.93
N VAL A 247 2.60 -16.31 18.69
CA VAL A 247 3.55 -16.10 17.59
C VAL A 247 3.27 -14.76 16.94
N GLY A 248 4.35 -14.01 16.66
CA GLY A 248 4.29 -12.70 16.02
C GLY A 248 4.25 -11.55 17.02
N ASN A 249 4.92 -10.46 16.67
CA ASN A 249 5.12 -9.33 17.58
C ASN A 249 3.81 -8.73 18.10
N SER A 250 2.82 -8.53 17.23
CA SER A 250 1.52 -7.96 17.62
C SER A 250 0.71 -8.91 18.50
N ALA A 251 0.72 -10.21 18.17
CA ALA A 251 0.00 -11.20 18.97
C ALA A 251 0.61 -11.39 20.36
N ILE A 252 1.95 -11.36 20.46
CA ILE A 252 2.67 -11.41 21.74
C ILE A 252 2.31 -10.19 22.58
N GLN A 253 2.37 -8.99 22.01
CA GLN A 253 2.05 -7.75 22.72
C GLN A 253 0.61 -7.74 23.23
N LEU A 254 -0.35 -8.15 22.40
CA LEU A 254 -1.76 -8.25 22.80
C LEU A 254 -1.98 -9.27 23.91
N ALA A 255 -1.33 -10.45 23.81
CA ALA A 255 -1.42 -11.48 24.83
C ALA A 255 -0.82 -11.01 26.17
N GLN A 256 0.32 -10.31 26.15
CA GLN A 256 0.91 -9.73 27.36
C GLN A 256 0.02 -8.66 28.00
N LEU A 257 -0.62 -7.80 27.20
CA LEU A 257 -1.55 -6.80 27.70
C LEU A 257 -2.83 -7.41 28.30
N ALA A 258 -3.25 -8.57 27.79
CA ALA A 258 -4.42 -9.30 28.30
C ALA A 258 -4.10 -10.19 29.52
N SER A 259 -2.81 -10.48 29.78
CA SER A 259 -2.40 -11.35 30.86
C SER A 259 -2.34 -10.60 32.20
N PRO A 260 -3.01 -11.08 33.24
CA PRO A 260 -2.96 -10.45 34.56
C PRO A 260 -1.61 -10.62 35.29
N SER A 261 -0.70 -11.43 34.75
CA SER A 261 0.60 -11.78 35.35
C SER A 261 1.79 -11.09 34.71
N SER A 262 1.58 -10.22 33.69
CA SER A 262 2.65 -9.53 33.00
C SER A 262 3.01 -8.18 33.60
#